data_e3c99c3d64fa40a506a1d691da26bc78
#
_entry.id   e3c99c3d64fa40a506a1d691da26bc78
#
_cell.length_a   1.000
_cell.length_b   1.000
_cell.length_c   1.000
_cell.angle_alpha   90.00
_cell.angle_beta   90.00
_cell.angle_gamma   90.00
#
_symmetry.space_group_name_H-M   'P 1'
#
loop_
_entity.id
_entity.type
_entity.pdbx_description
1 polymer ?
#
loop_
_entity_poly.entity_id
_entity_poly.type
_entity_poly.pdbx_seq_one_letter_code
_entity_poly.pdbx_strand_id
1 'polypeptide(L)'
;SSGGAAAACTAGIGALAHGTDIGGSIRYPAYACGIHGLRPTLGRVPAWNPSLPDRHIGGQLMAVSGPLARTVADVRLAFHAMAARDVREPWWVDAPLTGPAAPKRAALCVRPEGLATVPEVEAALRDAARRLEAAGWTVEEVPLPPLREPARLQAVLWLAESRRGLNQALHDEADADAGFVFAQMEALCPAPDLFGFMDALQARVGFMRQWMTFFETYPVALCPVSAELPFPDLLDVESPAAFRRVMEAQLTQVGLPLMGLPGLTVTTGLAGGVPVGVQLLAGRYREDLLLDAGAVIEAAGAPATPIDPRPSAG
;
A
#
# COMPACT_ATOMS: atom_id res chain seq x y z
N SER A 1 9.72 5.74 -2.25
CA SER A 1 9.00 4.75 -3.05
C SER A 1 9.86 3.56 -3.41
N SER A 2 9.28 2.35 -3.47
CA SER A 2 9.97 1.13 -3.91
C SER A 2 9.87 0.92 -5.43
N GLY A 3 9.82 2.01 -6.21
CA GLY A 3 9.63 1.99 -7.66
C GLY A 3 10.71 1.20 -8.39
N GLY A 4 11.99 1.42 -8.06
CA GLY A 4 13.10 0.66 -8.66
C GLY A 4 13.04 -0.84 -8.37
N ALA A 5 12.59 -1.24 -7.17
CA ALA A 5 12.39 -2.64 -6.81
C ALA A 5 11.26 -3.29 -7.63
N ALA A 6 10.14 -2.58 -7.80
CA ALA A 6 9.03 -3.03 -8.64
C ALA A 6 9.44 -3.15 -10.11
N ALA A 7 10.10 -2.13 -10.65
CA ALA A 7 10.58 -2.12 -12.04
C ALA A 7 11.56 -3.26 -12.31
N ALA A 8 12.52 -3.51 -11.41
CA ALA A 8 13.47 -4.61 -11.53
C ALA A 8 12.77 -5.97 -11.52
N CYS A 9 11.77 -6.17 -10.65
CA CYS A 9 10.99 -7.39 -10.58
C CYS A 9 10.16 -7.61 -11.87
N THR A 10 9.51 -6.56 -12.38
CA THR A 10 8.74 -6.59 -13.64
C THR A 10 9.65 -6.90 -14.83
N ALA A 11 10.84 -6.30 -14.87
CA ALA A 11 11.84 -6.52 -15.94
C ALA A 11 12.52 -7.90 -15.87
N GLY A 12 12.20 -8.73 -14.88
CA GLY A 12 12.81 -10.07 -14.73
C GLY A 12 14.24 -10.06 -14.20
N ILE A 13 14.75 -8.94 -13.68
CA ILE A 13 16.07 -8.86 -13.06
C ILE A 13 16.14 -9.73 -11.80
N GLY A 14 15.01 -9.82 -11.07
CA GLY A 14 14.83 -10.71 -9.94
C GLY A 14 13.44 -11.32 -9.92
N ALA A 15 13.28 -12.49 -9.29
CA ALA A 15 11.98 -13.11 -9.10
C ALA A 15 11.16 -12.39 -8.01
N LEU A 16 11.85 -11.88 -6.99
CA LEU A 16 11.33 -11.24 -5.80
C LEU A 16 12.03 -9.91 -5.58
N ALA A 17 11.33 -8.95 -5.02
CA ALA A 17 11.92 -7.70 -4.58
C ALA A 17 11.43 -7.34 -3.17
N HIS A 18 12.30 -6.68 -2.42
CA HIS A 18 12.00 -6.10 -1.11
C HIS A 18 11.61 -4.64 -1.28
N GLY A 19 10.57 -4.22 -0.58
CA GLY A 19 10.14 -2.83 -0.52
C GLY A 19 9.82 -2.39 0.91
N THR A 20 9.63 -1.07 1.08
CA THR A 20 9.11 -0.47 2.31
C THR A 20 7.89 0.37 2.01
N ASP A 21 6.94 0.47 2.96
CA ASP A 21 5.68 1.18 2.75
C ASP A 21 5.30 1.97 4.01
N ILE A 22 5.25 3.30 3.87
CA ILE A 22 4.75 4.23 4.89
C ILE A 22 3.57 5.07 4.37
N GLY A 23 3.33 5.06 3.05
CA GLY A 23 2.27 5.82 2.38
C GLY A 23 1.86 5.20 1.05
N GLY A 24 2.11 3.90 0.84
CA GLY A 24 1.81 3.20 -0.41
C GLY A 24 3.05 2.74 -1.18
N SER A 25 4.25 2.92 -0.64
CA SER A 25 5.51 2.72 -1.39
C SER A 25 5.84 1.29 -1.81
N ILE A 26 5.09 0.26 -1.39
CA ILE A 26 5.05 -1.09 -1.97
C ILE A 26 3.88 -1.19 -2.96
N ARG A 27 2.71 -0.78 -2.52
CA ARG A 27 1.43 -1.04 -3.18
C ARG A 27 1.26 -0.27 -4.48
N TYR A 28 1.58 1.03 -4.49
CA TYR A 28 1.51 1.84 -5.71
C TYR A 28 2.55 1.43 -6.77
N PRO A 29 3.84 1.22 -6.45
CA PRO A 29 4.79 0.68 -7.42
C PRO A 29 4.39 -0.67 -8.01
N ALA A 30 3.82 -1.57 -7.19
CA ALA A 30 3.28 -2.84 -7.69
C ALA A 30 2.16 -2.61 -8.71
N TYR A 31 1.24 -1.67 -8.43
CA TYR A 31 0.18 -1.25 -9.34
C TYR A 31 0.72 -0.69 -10.65
N ALA A 32 1.64 0.28 -10.56
CA ALA A 32 2.18 0.97 -11.74
C ALA A 32 3.03 0.05 -12.63
N CYS A 33 3.68 -0.95 -12.05
CA CYS A 33 4.52 -1.91 -12.77
C CYS A 33 3.80 -3.21 -13.15
N GLY A 34 2.52 -3.39 -12.83
CA GLY A 34 1.72 -4.56 -13.20
C GLY A 34 2.14 -5.85 -12.50
N ILE A 35 2.59 -5.76 -11.25
CA ILE A 35 2.95 -6.88 -10.38
C ILE A 35 2.15 -6.87 -9.08
N HIS A 36 2.43 -7.80 -8.16
CA HIS A 36 1.78 -7.86 -6.85
C HIS A 36 2.71 -7.32 -5.77
N GLY A 37 2.14 -6.63 -4.77
CA GLY A 37 2.90 -6.08 -3.66
C GLY A 37 2.13 -6.13 -2.36
N LEU A 38 2.71 -6.73 -1.33
CA LEU A 38 2.11 -6.86 -0.01
C LEU A 38 2.76 -5.87 0.96
N ARG A 39 1.94 -4.95 1.47
CA ARG A 39 2.19 -4.25 2.72
C ARG A 39 1.72 -5.16 3.88
N PRO A 40 2.61 -5.74 4.70
CA PRO A 40 2.18 -6.52 5.87
C PRO A 40 1.62 -5.64 6.99
N THR A 41 1.00 -6.26 7.97
CA THR A 41 0.66 -5.63 9.26
C THR A 41 1.92 -5.08 9.93
N LEU A 42 1.79 -3.92 10.56
CA LEU A 42 2.85 -3.38 11.42
C LEU A 42 3.23 -4.40 12.51
N GLY A 43 4.52 -4.69 12.63
CA GLY A 43 5.06 -5.68 13.56
C GLY A 43 5.08 -7.12 13.02
N ARG A 44 4.64 -7.36 11.78
CA ARG A 44 4.70 -8.71 11.17
C ARG A 44 6.08 -9.05 10.62
N VAL A 45 6.71 -8.12 9.94
CA VAL A 45 8.04 -8.29 9.35
C VAL A 45 9.03 -7.42 10.11
N PRO A 46 10.14 -8.00 10.61
CA PRO A 46 11.22 -7.22 11.20
C PRO A 46 11.76 -6.18 10.21
N ALA A 47 11.94 -4.96 10.68
CA ALA A 47 12.41 -3.83 9.88
C ALA A 47 13.72 -3.21 10.40
N TRP A 48 14.33 -3.81 11.42
CA TRP A 48 15.60 -3.34 11.97
C TRP A 48 16.71 -3.32 10.92
N ASN A 49 17.45 -2.21 10.86
CA ASN A 49 18.56 -2.03 9.93
C ASN A 49 19.78 -1.45 10.67
N PRO A 50 20.89 -2.19 10.79
CA PRO A 50 22.08 -1.75 11.53
C PRO A 50 22.81 -0.58 10.87
N SER A 51 22.54 -0.28 9.60
CA SER A 51 23.22 0.77 8.84
C SER A 51 22.57 2.15 8.98
N LEU A 52 21.42 2.22 9.65
CA LEU A 52 20.63 3.44 9.81
C LEU A 52 20.32 3.70 11.29
N PRO A 53 20.14 4.96 11.70
CA PRO A 53 19.63 5.26 13.03
C PRO A 53 18.19 4.75 13.18
N ASP A 54 17.78 4.52 14.43
CA ASP A 54 16.40 4.16 14.73
C ASP A 54 15.43 5.23 14.26
N ARG A 55 14.30 4.79 13.73
CA ARG A 55 13.24 5.68 13.25
C ARG A 55 12.60 6.43 14.40
N HIS A 56 12.15 7.64 14.14
CA HIS A 56 11.25 8.34 15.04
C HIS A 56 9.90 7.66 15.14
N ILE A 57 9.07 8.05 16.12
CA ILE A 57 7.83 7.35 16.45
C ILE A 57 6.85 7.24 15.27
N GLY A 58 6.79 8.24 14.39
CA GLY A 58 5.94 8.19 13.19
C GLY A 58 6.33 7.04 12.27
N GLY A 59 7.62 6.91 11.95
CA GLY A 59 8.14 5.80 11.16
C GLY A 59 7.98 4.45 11.85
N GLN A 60 8.23 4.39 13.17
CA GLN A 60 8.04 3.16 13.95
C GLN A 60 6.59 2.65 13.92
N LEU A 61 5.60 3.55 13.94
CA LEU A 61 4.19 3.18 13.99
C LEU A 61 3.53 2.92 12.63
N MET A 62 4.20 3.24 11.52
CA MET A 62 3.55 3.23 10.21
C MET A 62 4.36 2.52 9.12
N ALA A 63 5.69 2.59 9.16
CA ALA A 63 6.52 2.01 8.13
C ALA A 63 6.68 0.50 8.31
N VAL A 64 6.58 -0.24 7.21
CA VAL A 64 6.77 -1.69 7.18
C VAL A 64 7.66 -2.09 6.01
N SER A 65 8.30 -3.26 6.11
CA SER A 65 8.95 -3.95 5.01
C SER A 65 8.02 -5.01 4.44
N GLY A 66 8.07 -5.26 3.13
CA GLY A 66 7.25 -6.29 2.50
C GLY A 66 7.71 -6.64 1.09
N PRO A 67 7.18 -7.76 0.54
CA PRO A 67 7.59 -8.29 -0.75
C PRO A 67 6.82 -7.68 -1.92
N LEU A 68 7.51 -7.67 -3.08
CA LEU A 68 6.92 -7.50 -4.42
C LEU A 68 7.30 -8.71 -5.27
N ALA A 69 6.37 -9.21 -6.08
CA ALA A 69 6.62 -10.34 -6.98
C ALA A 69 5.63 -10.36 -8.16
N ARG A 70 5.94 -11.14 -9.19
CA ARG A 70 5.08 -11.30 -10.37
C ARG A 70 3.89 -12.24 -10.15
N THR A 71 3.89 -13.04 -9.08
CA THR A 71 2.78 -13.92 -8.70
C THR A 71 2.42 -13.76 -7.23
N VAL A 72 1.15 -13.96 -6.88
CA VAL A 72 0.71 -13.97 -5.48
C VAL A 72 1.36 -15.13 -4.70
N ALA A 73 1.64 -16.24 -5.37
CA ALA A 73 2.36 -17.37 -4.75
C ALA A 73 3.77 -16.97 -4.31
N ASP A 74 4.50 -16.24 -5.14
CA ASP A 74 5.84 -15.73 -4.81
C ASP A 74 5.79 -14.66 -3.72
N VAL A 75 4.77 -13.78 -3.74
CA VAL A 75 4.53 -12.81 -2.64
C VAL A 75 4.34 -13.56 -1.33
N ARG A 76 3.53 -14.63 -1.30
CA ARG A 76 3.31 -15.48 -0.12
C ARG A 76 4.62 -16.12 0.37
N LEU A 77 5.39 -16.71 -0.54
CA LEU A 77 6.67 -17.35 -0.22
C LEU A 77 7.64 -16.36 0.42
N ALA A 78 7.82 -15.20 -0.22
CA ALA A 78 8.70 -14.15 0.28
C ALA A 78 8.21 -13.59 1.62
N PHE A 79 6.90 -13.35 1.76
CA PHE A 79 6.31 -12.88 3.02
C PHE A 79 6.57 -13.86 4.17
N HIS A 80 6.39 -15.16 3.97
CA HIS A 80 6.65 -16.17 5.01
C HIS A 80 8.13 -16.16 5.45
N ALA A 81 9.06 -16.02 4.51
CA ALA A 81 10.47 -15.90 4.82
C ALA A 81 10.81 -14.60 5.57
N MET A 82 10.22 -13.47 5.15
CA MET A 82 10.46 -12.16 5.76
C MET A 82 9.83 -12.01 7.15
N ALA A 83 8.76 -12.75 7.46
CA ALA A 83 8.08 -12.71 8.75
C ALA A 83 8.82 -13.49 9.86
N ALA A 84 9.95 -14.10 9.56
CA ALA A 84 10.77 -14.80 10.55
C ALA A 84 11.21 -13.85 11.68
N ARG A 85 11.27 -14.40 12.89
CA ARG A 85 11.64 -13.65 14.09
C ARG A 85 13.04 -13.06 14.00
N ASP A 86 13.18 -11.76 14.31
CA ASP A 86 14.46 -11.14 14.65
C ASP A 86 14.35 -10.53 16.07
N VAL A 87 15.22 -10.94 16.97
CA VAL A 87 15.21 -10.47 18.38
C VAL A 87 15.56 -8.99 18.52
N ARG A 88 16.12 -8.37 17.49
CA ARG A 88 16.50 -6.95 17.46
C ARG A 88 15.35 -6.04 17.04
N GLU A 89 14.23 -6.60 16.56
CA GLU A 89 13.05 -5.85 16.16
C GLU A 89 12.05 -5.75 17.34
N PRO A 90 11.97 -4.61 18.01
CA PRO A 90 11.15 -4.47 19.22
C PRO A 90 9.63 -4.50 18.93
N TRP A 91 9.22 -4.23 17.69
CA TRP A 91 7.82 -4.22 17.29
C TRP A 91 7.34 -5.57 16.75
N TRP A 92 8.25 -6.56 16.60
CA TRP A 92 7.87 -7.86 16.05
C TRP A 92 6.87 -8.59 16.95
N VAL A 93 5.81 -9.13 16.34
CA VAL A 93 4.75 -9.86 17.03
C VAL A 93 4.70 -11.28 16.51
N ASP A 94 4.75 -12.25 17.46
CA ASP A 94 4.58 -13.66 17.15
C ASP A 94 3.11 -13.99 16.90
N ALA A 95 2.65 -13.72 15.68
CA ALA A 95 1.31 -14.04 15.23
C ALA A 95 1.36 -15.17 14.19
N PRO A 96 0.40 -16.11 14.17
CA PRO A 96 0.34 -17.17 13.16
C PRO A 96 0.31 -16.61 11.75
N LEU A 97 0.98 -17.26 10.79
CA LEU A 97 0.94 -16.89 9.36
C LEU A 97 -0.42 -17.21 8.73
N THR A 98 -1.18 -18.13 9.32
CA THR A 98 -2.57 -18.43 8.98
C THR A 98 -3.43 -18.21 10.21
N GLY A 99 -4.37 -17.31 10.11
CA GLY A 99 -5.30 -16.99 11.19
C GLY A 99 -6.47 -17.98 11.28
N PRO A 100 -7.43 -17.74 12.19
CA PRO A 100 -8.66 -18.53 12.30
C PRO A 100 -9.44 -18.52 10.98
N ALA A 101 -10.20 -19.60 10.72
CA ALA A 101 -11.09 -19.65 9.57
C ALA A 101 -12.05 -18.45 9.57
N ALA A 102 -12.23 -17.83 8.42
CA ALA A 102 -13.13 -16.71 8.22
C ALA A 102 -14.10 -16.99 7.07
N PRO A 103 -15.32 -16.41 7.09
CA PRO A 103 -16.21 -16.55 5.96
C PRO A 103 -15.63 -15.92 4.70
N LYS A 104 -15.90 -16.53 3.54
CA LYS A 104 -15.59 -15.98 2.23
C LYS A 104 -16.51 -14.78 1.94
N ARG A 105 -16.31 -13.67 2.62
CA ARG A 105 -17.11 -12.46 2.49
C ARG A 105 -16.19 -11.25 2.29
N ALA A 106 -16.50 -10.41 1.31
CA ALA A 106 -15.74 -9.24 0.98
C ALA A 106 -16.64 -8.00 0.83
N ALA A 107 -16.14 -6.86 1.28
CA ALA A 107 -16.68 -5.55 0.96
C ALA A 107 -16.09 -5.06 -0.36
N LEU A 108 -16.89 -4.48 -1.24
CA LEU A 108 -16.43 -3.72 -2.40
C LEU A 108 -16.70 -2.25 -2.16
N CYS A 109 -15.70 -1.40 -2.35
CA CYS A 109 -15.90 0.05 -2.34
C CYS A 109 -15.16 0.67 -3.54
N VAL A 110 -15.90 1.03 -4.57
CA VAL A 110 -15.32 1.58 -5.81
C VAL A 110 -14.94 3.05 -5.68
N ARG A 111 -15.57 3.79 -4.78
CA ARG A 111 -15.36 5.24 -4.55
C ARG A 111 -15.25 5.55 -3.05
N PRO A 112 -14.17 5.15 -2.37
CA PRO A 112 -14.00 5.42 -0.95
C PRO A 112 -14.09 6.92 -0.66
N GLU A 113 -14.96 7.30 0.29
CA GLU A 113 -15.20 8.70 0.69
C GLU A 113 -15.45 9.67 -0.49
N GLY A 114 -16.12 9.18 -1.55
CA GLY A 114 -16.44 9.98 -2.73
C GLY A 114 -15.28 10.22 -3.69
N LEU A 115 -14.20 9.46 -3.57
CA LEU A 115 -13.04 9.54 -4.45
C LEU A 115 -13.45 9.39 -5.92
N ALA A 116 -12.97 10.29 -6.78
CA ALA A 116 -13.29 10.31 -8.21
C ALA A 116 -12.51 9.20 -8.96
N THR A 117 -12.95 7.95 -8.79
CA THR A 117 -12.36 6.79 -9.43
C THR A 117 -12.70 6.76 -10.91
N VAL A 118 -11.68 6.62 -11.78
CA VAL A 118 -11.89 6.54 -13.24
C VAL A 118 -12.57 5.23 -13.65
N PRO A 119 -13.31 5.22 -14.77
CA PRO A 119 -14.10 4.05 -15.20
C PRO A 119 -13.30 2.76 -15.35
N GLU A 120 -12.05 2.85 -15.80
CA GLU A 120 -11.16 1.70 -15.97
C GLU A 120 -10.81 1.02 -14.64
N VAL A 121 -10.58 1.81 -13.60
CA VAL A 121 -10.32 1.31 -12.23
C VAL A 121 -11.59 0.74 -11.62
N GLU A 122 -12.75 1.40 -11.81
CA GLU A 122 -14.04 0.84 -11.37
C GLU A 122 -14.32 -0.50 -12.06
N ALA A 123 -14.07 -0.59 -13.36
CA ALA A 123 -14.26 -1.83 -14.12
C ALA A 123 -13.36 -2.97 -13.58
N ALA A 124 -12.11 -2.67 -13.27
CA ALA A 124 -11.17 -3.63 -12.68
C ALA A 124 -11.64 -4.12 -11.29
N LEU A 125 -12.15 -3.22 -10.45
CA LEU A 125 -12.70 -3.57 -9.14
C LEU A 125 -13.92 -4.48 -9.26
N ARG A 126 -14.88 -4.14 -10.14
CA ARG A 126 -16.07 -4.94 -10.36
C ARG A 126 -15.73 -6.29 -11.00
N ASP A 127 -14.71 -6.35 -11.84
CA ASP A 127 -14.21 -7.61 -12.40
C ASP A 127 -13.58 -8.49 -11.31
N ALA A 128 -12.73 -7.93 -10.45
CA ALA A 128 -12.15 -8.66 -9.32
C ALA A 128 -13.24 -9.18 -8.36
N ALA A 129 -14.29 -8.38 -8.11
CA ALA A 129 -15.44 -8.81 -7.33
C ALA A 129 -16.13 -10.03 -7.96
N ARG A 130 -16.42 -10.00 -9.28
CA ARG A 130 -17.01 -11.16 -9.99
C ARG A 130 -16.12 -12.41 -9.94
N ARG A 131 -14.80 -12.25 -10.01
CA ARG A 131 -13.85 -13.38 -9.88
C ARG A 131 -13.95 -14.03 -8.49
N LEU A 132 -14.08 -13.22 -7.43
CA LEU A 132 -14.30 -13.73 -6.08
C LEU A 132 -15.66 -14.43 -5.96
N GLU A 133 -16.73 -13.85 -6.48
CA GLU A 133 -18.07 -14.45 -6.48
C GLU A 133 -18.10 -15.79 -7.20
N ALA A 134 -17.43 -15.90 -8.35
CA ALA A 134 -17.29 -17.16 -9.10
C ALA A 134 -16.53 -18.24 -8.29
N ALA A 135 -15.69 -17.84 -7.34
CA ALA A 135 -14.98 -18.74 -6.41
C ALA A 135 -15.72 -18.95 -5.07
N GLY A 136 -17.01 -18.57 -5.01
CA GLY A 136 -17.89 -18.80 -3.87
C GLY A 136 -17.77 -17.77 -2.74
N TRP A 137 -17.28 -16.56 -3.02
CA TRP A 137 -17.33 -15.44 -2.08
C TRP A 137 -18.67 -14.72 -2.18
N THR A 138 -19.10 -14.14 -1.06
CA THR A 138 -20.17 -13.13 -1.05
C THR A 138 -19.51 -11.76 -1.09
N VAL A 139 -19.81 -10.97 -2.12
CA VAL A 139 -19.28 -9.61 -2.25
C VAL A 139 -20.41 -8.60 -2.14
N GLU A 140 -20.26 -7.63 -1.27
CA GLU A 140 -21.24 -6.56 -1.03
C GLU A 140 -20.62 -5.19 -1.26
N GLU A 141 -21.30 -4.35 -2.05
CA GLU A 141 -20.85 -2.97 -2.24
C GLU A 141 -21.28 -2.11 -1.05
N VAL A 142 -20.31 -1.70 -0.23
CA VAL A 142 -20.54 -0.95 1.01
C VAL A 142 -19.45 0.12 1.20
N PRO A 143 -19.75 1.21 1.93
CA PRO A 143 -18.73 2.20 2.27
C PRO A 143 -17.66 1.60 3.19
N LEU A 144 -16.41 2.05 3.02
CA LEU A 144 -15.31 1.75 3.94
C LEU A 144 -15.35 2.70 5.14
N PRO A 145 -14.75 2.30 6.28
CA PRO A 145 -14.42 3.25 7.34
C PRO A 145 -13.51 4.38 6.83
N PRO A 146 -13.41 5.50 7.57
CA PRO A 146 -12.65 6.67 7.12
C PRO A 146 -11.21 6.36 6.71
N LEU A 147 -10.73 7.03 5.66
CA LEU A 147 -9.35 7.02 5.15
C LEU A 147 -8.75 8.42 5.05
N ARG A 148 -9.56 9.45 4.82
CA ARG A 148 -9.11 10.84 4.62
C ARG A 148 -8.51 11.43 5.88
N GLU A 149 -9.18 11.30 7.00
CA GLU A 149 -8.63 11.76 8.27
C GLU A 149 -7.42 10.93 8.72
N PRO A 150 -7.42 9.58 8.61
CA PRO A 150 -6.19 8.79 8.74
C PRO A 150 -5.05 9.24 7.83
N ALA A 151 -5.30 9.62 6.58
CA ALA A 151 -4.26 10.14 5.69
C ALA A 151 -3.68 11.46 6.18
N ARG A 152 -4.53 12.38 6.67
CA ARG A 152 -4.08 13.63 7.28
C ARG A 152 -3.22 13.38 8.52
N LEU A 153 -3.64 12.49 9.41
CA LEU A 153 -2.89 12.16 10.62
C LEU A 153 -1.57 11.41 10.31
N GLN A 154 -1.58 10.58 9.28
CA GLN A 154 -0.37 9.94 8.77
C GLN A 154 0.67 11.00 8.35
N ALA A 155 0.22 12.01 7.60
CA ALA A 155 1.08 13.11 7.18
C ALA A 155 1.60 13.91 8.39
N VAL A 156 0.76 14.21 9.39
CA VAL A 156 1.17 14.87 10.63
C VAL A 156 2.32 14.14 11.32
N LEU A 157 2.18 12.82 11.53
CA LEU A 157 3.18 12.02 12.22
C LEU A 157 4.45 11.82 11.40
N TRP A 158 4.33 11.60 10.10
CA TRP A 158 5.47 11.37 9.22
C TRP A 158 6.28 12.65 8.95
N LEU A 159 5.61 13.76 8.63
CA LEU A 159 6.29 15.02 8.35
C LEU A 159 6.90 15.66 9.60
N ALA A 160 6.33 15.44 10.79
CA ALA A 160 6.95 15.84 12.05
C ALA A 160 8.33 15.18 12.23
N GLU A 161 8.45 13.91 11.84
CA GLU A 161 9.70 13.16 11.80
C GLU A 161 10.66 13.74 10.75
N SER A 162 10.18 13.92 9.52
CA SER A 162 10.99 14.40 8.38
C SER A 162 11.61 15.76 8.63
N ARG A 163 10.90 16.68 9.28
CA ARG A 163 11.39 18.01 9.65
C ARG A 163 12.58 18.00 10.60
N ARG A 164 12.89 16.88 11.22
CA ARG A 164 14.04 16.79 12.16
C ARG A 164 15.39 16.50 11.48
N GLY A 165 15.42 16.05 10.26
CA GLY A 165 16.69 15.72 9.62
C GLY A 165 16.61 15.52 8.11
N LEU A 166 15.50 14.97 7.58
CA LEU A 166 15.36 14.72 6.15
C LEU A 166 15.37 16.01 5.33
N ASN A 167 14.81 17.11 5.85
CA ASN A 167 14.82 18.41 5.17
C ASN A 167 16.26 18.90 4.91
N GLN A 168 17.19 18.69 5.85
CA GLN A 168 18.59 19.06 5.64
C GLN A 168 19.24 18.17 4.57
N ALA A 169 19.00 16.86 4.61
CA ALA A 169 19.53 15.93 3.61
C ALA A 169 19.03 16.27 2.19
N LEU A 170 17.74 16.59 2.04
CA LEU A 170 17.17 17.03 0.75
C LEU A 170 17.77 18.34 0.25
N HIS A 171 18.03 19.28 1.16
CA HIS A 171 18.69 20.54 0.81
C HIS A 171 20.14 20.29 0.36
N ASP A 172 20.85 19.38 1.02
CA ASP A 172 22.25 19.07 0.72
C ASP A 172 22.39 18.29 -0.61
N GLU A 173 21.40 17.46 -0.95
CA GLU A 173 21.33 16.76 -2.26
C GLU A 173 20.99 17.70 -3.42
N ALA A 174 20.39 18.87 -3.13
CA ALA A 174 19.98 19.87 -4.10
C ALA A 174 19.09 19.33 -5.27
N ASP A 175 18.33 18.26 -5.01
CA ASP A 175 17.35 17.73 -5.97
C ASP A 175 16.11 18.63 -5.98
N ALA A 176 15.86 19.30 -7.11
CA ALA A 176 14.78 20.25 -7.26
C ALA A 176 13.40 19.61 -7.17
N ASP A 177 13.23 18.40 -7.72
CA ASP A 177 11.97 17.67 -7.74
C ASP A 177 11.62 17.16 -6.35
N ALA A 178 12.57 16.58 -5.64
CA ALA A 178 12.39 16.18 -4.24
C ALA A 178 12.07 17.40 -3.35
N GLY A 179 12.77 18.51 -3.56
CA GLY A 179 12.51 19.78 -2.86
C GLY A 179 11.10 20.31 -3.11
N PHE A 180 10.62 20.26 -4.37
CA PHE A 180 9.26 20.65 -4.73
C PHE A 180 8.21 19.78 -4.02
N VAL A 181 8.33 18.44 -4.13
CA VAL A 181 7.40 17.48 -3.48
C VAL A 181 7.33 17.74 -1.98
N PHE A 182 8.47 17.92 -1.32
CA PHE A 182 8.52 18.19 0.12
C PHE A 182 7.83 19.51 0.49
N ALA A 183 8.06 20.57 -0.27
CA ALA A 183 7.40 21.85 -0.06
C ALA A 183 5.86 21.75 -0.20
N GLN A 184 5.39 20.95 -1.19
CA GLN A 184 3.96 20.71 -1.34
C GLN A 184 3.38 19.89 -0.17
N MET A 185 4.08 18.86 0.30
CA MET A 185 3.67 18.08 1.47
C MET A 185 3.57 18.96 2.73
N GLU A 186 4.56 19.82 2.97
CA GLU A 186 4.57 20.76 4.10
C GLU A 186 3.42 21.79 4.02
N ALA A 187 3.11 22.28 2.83
CA ALA A 187 1.98 23.19 2.61
C ALA A 187 0.63 22.52 2.89
N LEU A 188 0.47 21.22 2.56
CA LEU A 188 -0.75 20.47 2.85
C LEU A 188 -0.87 20.07 4.33
N CYS A 189 0.25 19.94 5.04
CA CYS A 189 0.30 19.51 6.43
C CYS A 189 1.28 20.36 7.23
N PRO A 190 0.83 21.53 7.78
CA PRO A 190 1.64 22.35 8.65
C PRO A 190 2.17 21.59 9.87
N ALA A 191 3.30 22.01 10.42
CA ALA A 191 3.91 21.37 11.58
C ALA A 191 2.94 21.47 12.79
N PRO A 192 2.62 20.35 13.45
CA PRO A 192 1.85 20.38 14.68
C PRO A 192 2.71 20.92 15.84
N ASP A 193 2.06 21.49 16.84
CA ASP A 193 2.68 21.66 18.14
C ASP A 193 2.71 20.31 18.90
N LEU A 194 3.23 20.30 20.12
CA LEU A 194 3.30 19.08 20.94
C LEU A 194 1.92 18.45 21.19
N PHE A 195 0.92 19.28 21.48
CA PHE A 195 -0.44 18.79 21.78
C PHE A 195 -1.09 18.22 20.52
N GLY A 196 -1.00 18.89 19.38
CA GLY A 196 -1.51 18.39 18.11
C GLY A 196 -0.83 17.08 17.67
N PHE A 197 0.45 16.89 17.99
CA PHE A 197 1.14 15.63 17.77
C PHE A 197 0.61 14.50 18.68
N MET A 198 0.39 14.80 19.96
CA MET A 198 -0.19 13.85 20.92
C MET A 198 -1.63 13.47 20.55
N ASP A 199 -2.44 14.46 20.12
CA ASP A 199 -3.81 14.24 19.65
C ASP A 199 -3.85 13.32 18.43
N ALA A 200 -2.90 13.46 17.50
CA ALA A 200 -2.79 12.58 16.35
C ALA A 200 -2.49 11.12 16.75
N LEU A 201 -1.62 10.91 17.73
CA LEU A 201 -1.34 9.57 18.30
C LEU A 201 -2.58 9.00 19.00
N GLN A 202 -3.31 9.79 19.74
CA GLN A 202 -4.53 9.37 20.43
C GLN A 202 -5.64 9.01 19.43
N ALA A 203 -5.90 9.87 18.44
CA ALA A 203 -6.94 9.66 17.44
C ALA A 203 -6.72 8.38 16.61
N ARG A 204 -5.44 8.02 16.33
CA ARG A 204 -5.06 6.79 15.64
C ARG A 204 -5.78 5.56 16.21
N VAL A 205 -5.88 5.42 17.52
CA VAL A 205 -6.49 4.26 18.17
C VAL A 205 -7.99 4.16 17.86
N GLY A 206 -8.67 5.29 17.73
CA GLY A 206 -10.09 5.36 17.33
C GLY A 206 -10.32 4.79 15.92
N PHE A 207 -9.48 5.17 14.96
CA PHE A 207 -9.55 4.66 13.59
C PHE A 207 -9.18 3.17 13.51
N MET A 208 -8.17 2.73 14.26
CA MET A 208 -7.85 1.30 14.35
C MET A 208 -9.06 0.48 14.81
N ARG A 209 -9.79 0.91 15.85
CA ARG A 209 -11.00 0.22 16.32
C ARG A 209 -12.10 0.18 15.26
N GLN A 210 -12.37 1.29 14.56
CA GLN A 210 -13.38 1.34 13.50
C GLN A 210 -13.07 0.32 12.39
N TRP A 211 -11.84 0.27 11.92
CA TRP A 211 -11.41 -0.68 10.90
C TRP A 211 -11.43 -2.13 11.39
N MET A 212 -10.98 -2.39 12.61
CA MET A 212 -11.04 -3.75 13.17
C MET A 212 -12.48 -4.24 13.34
N THR A 213 -13.41 -3.37 13.80
CA THR A 213 -14.83 -3.71 13.89
C THR A 213 -15.45 -3.98 12.49
N PHE A 214 -15.06 -3.21 11.48
CA PHE A 214 -15.50 -3.44 10.10
C PHE A 214 -15.08 -4.82 9.59
N PHE A 215 -13.85 -5.24 9.88
CA PHE A 215 -13.33 -6.55 9.45
C PHE A 215 -13.96 -7.75 10.19
N GLU A 216 -14.67 -7.56 11.28
CA GLU A 216 -15.51 -8.62 11.89
C GLU A 216 -16.69 -9.00 10.97
N THR A 217 -17.19 -8.05 10.19
CA THR A 217 -18.29 -8.29 9.24
C THR A 217 -17.79 -8.65 7.85
N TYR A 218 -16.74 -7.98 7.38
CA TYR A 218 -16.15 -8.16 6.06
C TYR A 218 -14.67 -8.50 6.20
N PRO A 219 -14.29 -9.79 6.29
CA PRO A 219 -12.88 -10.19 6.51
C PRO A 219 -11.89 -9.65 5.48
N VAL A 220 -12.38 -9.33 4.28
CA VAL A 220 -11.61 -8.69 3.20
C VAL A 220 -12.39 -7.49 2.65
N ALA A 221 -11.67 -6.44 2.27
CA ALA A 221 -12.23 -5.32 1.51
C ALA A 221 -11.47 -5.11 0.20
N LEU A 222 -12.23 -4.84 -0.89
CA LEU A 222 -11.73 -4.42 -2.20
C LEU A 222 -11.90 -2.92 -2.35
N CYS A 223 -10.83 -2.23 -2.73
CA CYS A 223 -10.87 -0.81 -3.04
C CYS A 223 -9.83 -0.46 -4.11
N PRO A 224 -9.83 0.77 -4.66
CA PRO A 224 -8.77 1.20 -5.58
C PRO A 224 -7.39 1.17 -4.94
N VAL A 225 -6.36 0.79 -5.69
CA VAL A 225 -4.96 1.11 -5.36
C VAL A 225 -4.75 2.62 -5.53
N SER A 226 -5.19 3.13 -6.65
CA SER A 226 -5.28 4.55 -7.00
C SER A 226 -6.64 4.79 -7.66
N ALA A 227 -7.22 5.97 -7.50
CA ALA A 227 -8.44 6.35 -8.22
C ALA A 227 -8.21 6.53 -9.72
N GLU A 228 -6.97 6.68 -10.14
CA GLU A 228 -6.54 6.86 -11.52
C GLU A 228 -5.62 5.73 -11.98
N LEU A 229 -5.47 5.57 -13.28
CA LEU A 229 -4.42 4.72 -13.87
C LEU A 229 -3.03 5.21 -13.44
N PRO A 230 -1.97 4.41 -13.60
CA PRO A 230 -0.62 4.85 -13.31
C PRO A 230 -0.32 6.21 -13.93
N PHE A 231 0.19 7.12 -13.10
CA PHE A 231 0.47 8.49 -13.52
C PHE A 231 1.60 8.55 -14.55
N PRO A 232 1.55 9.53 -15.48
CA PRO A 232 2.71 9.90 -16.28
C PRO A 232 3.91 10.21 -15.37
N ASP A 233 5.11 10.00 -15.90
CA ASP A 233 6.34 10.35 -15.22
C ASP A 233 6.36 11.84 -14.86
N LEU A 234 6.86 12.17 -13.68
CA LEU A 234 7.01 13.52 -13.14
C LEU A 234 5.70 14.34 -13.02
N LEU A 235 4.52 13.74 -13.11
CA LEU A 235 3.25 14.46 -12.94
C LEU A 235 3.16 15.19 -11.60
N ASP A 236 3.69 14.60 -10.53
CA ASP A 236 3.67 15.15 -9.18
C ASP A 236 4.56 16.39 -8.97
N VAL A 237 5.47 16.67 -9.90
CA VAL A 237 6.34 17.86 -9.88
C VAL A 237 5.95 18.94 -10.89
N GLU A 238 4.97 18.68 -11.76
CA GLU A 238 4.54 19.66 -12.77
C GLU A 238 3.95 20.94 -12.15
N SER A 239 3.15 20.80 -11.11
CA SER A 239 2.51 21.92 -10.43
C SER A 239 1.90 21.53 -9.08
N PRO A 240 1.62 22.52 -8.19
CA PRO A 240 0.88 22.24 -6.95
C PRO A 240 -0.50 21.59 -7.16
N ALA A 241 -1.16 21.85 -8.29
CA ALA A 241 -2.45 21.25 -8.63
C ALA A 241 -2.27 19.77 -9.03
N ALA A 242 -1.26 19.46 -9.83
CA ALA A 242 -0.93 18.11 -10.25
C ALA A 242 -0.49 17.26 -9.02
N PHE A 243 0.33 17.81 -8.14
CA PHE A 243 0.69 17.17 -6.87
C PHE A 243 -0.55 16.79 -6.04
N ARG A 244 -1.48 17.75 -5.84
CA ARG A 244 -2.72 17.48 -5.09
C ARG A 244 -3.59 16.41 -5.76
N ARG A 245 -3.67 16.39 -7.11
CA ARG A 245 -4.36 15.32 -7.86
C ARG A 245 -3.76 13.96 -7.58
N VAL A 246 -2.43 13.84 -7.63
CA VAL A 246 -1.71 12.59 -7.34
C VAL A 246 -1.97 12.14 -5.90
N MET A 247 -1.91 13.05 -4.92
CA MET A 247 -2.16 12.72 -3.51
C MET A 247 -3.61 12.30 -3.27
N GLU A 248 -4.57 12.98 -3.89
CA GLU A 248 -6.00 12.64 -3.78
C GLU A 248 -6.28 11.26 -4.37
N ALA A 249 -5.77 10.97 -5.56
CA ALA A 249 -5.96 9.67 -6.20
C ALA A 249 -5.37 8.51 -5.40
N GLN A 250 -4.36 8.77 -4.56
CA GLN A 250 -3.70 7.78 -3.70
C GLN A 250 -4.25 7.74 -2.26
N LEU A 251 -5.43 8.29 -1.99
CA LEU A 251 -6.02 8.34 -0.65
C LEU A 251 -6.01 6.97 0.07
N THR A 252 -6.37 5.90 -0.64
CA THR A 252 -6.39 4.52 -0.11
C THR A 252 -5.02 3.97 0.24
N GLN A 253 -3.95 4.56 -0.32
CA GLN A 253 -2.58 4.21 0.00
C GLN A 253 -2.09 4.92 1.26
N VAL A 254 -2.35 6.23 1.33
CA VAL A 254 -1.78 7.11 2.35
C VAL A 254 -2.46 6.91 3.71
N GLY A 255 -3.77 6.67 3.74
CA GLY A 255 -4.51 6.52 5.01
C GLY A 255 -4.23 5.19 5.75
N LEU A 256 -3.97 4.11 5.02
CA LEU A 256 -3.86 2.77 5.61
C LEU A 256 -2.71 2.60 6.62
N PRO A 257 -1.50 3.15 6.41
CA PRO A 257 -0.38 3.01 7.33
C PRO A 257 -0.64 3.49 8.75
N LEU A 258 -1.49 4.52 8.93
CA LEU A 258 -1.84 5.02 10.25
C LEU A 258 -2.41 3.92 11.17
N MET A 259 -3.24 3.03 10.62
CA MET A 259 -3.86 1.94 11.37
C MET A 259 -2.95 0.70 11.49
N GLY A 260 -1.82 0.67 10.78
CA GLY A 260 -0.93 -0.49 10.75
C GLY A 260 -1.54 -1.73 10.11
N LEU A 261 -2.53 -1.55 9.22
CA LEU A 261 -3.25 -2.62 8.54
C LEU A 261 -2.45 -3.18 7.36
N PRO A 262 -2.64 -4.48 7.02
CA PRO A 262 -2.08 -5.06 5.82
C PRO A 262 -2.89 -4.66 4.58
N GLY A 263 -2.20 -4.62 3.43
CA GLY A 263 -2.83 -4.39 2.13
C GLY A 263 -2.05 -5.05 1.02
N LEU A 264 -2.76 -5.70 0.11
CA LEU A 264 -2.19 -6.39 -1.06
C LEU A 264 -2.68 -5.71 -2.34
N THR A 265 -1.75 -5.27 -3.17
CA THR A 265 -2.05 -4.91 -4.56
C THR A 265 -2.05 -6.16 -5.42
N VAL A 266 -3.12 -6.36 -6.18
CA VAL A 266 -3.25 -7.43 -7.16
C VAL A 266 -3.47 -6.81 -8.54
N THR A 267 -2.54 -7.06 -9.46
CA THR A 267 -2.74 -6.67 -10.87
C THR A 267 -3.80 -7.56 -11.50
N THR A 268 -4.70 -6.97 -12.29
CA THR A 268 -5.84 -7.67 -12.89
C THR A 268 -5.87 -7.61 -14.41
N GLY A 269 -5.11 -6.70 -15.02
CA GLY A 269 -5.13 -6.51 -16.46
C GLY A 269 -4.37 -5.29 -16.94
N LEU A 270 -4.66 -4.89 -18.16
CA LEU A 270 -4.21 -3.66 -18.79
C LEU A 270 -5.42 -2.82 -19.21
N ALA A 271 -5.33 -1.52 -19.05
CA ALA A 271 -6.28 -0.53 -19.57
C ALA A 271 -5.53 0.48 -20.42
N GLY A 272 -5.86 0.56 -21.73
CA GLY A 272 -5.12 1.43 -22.63
C GLY A 272 -3.61 1.14 -22.74
N GLY A 273 -3.19 -0.10 -22.46
CA GLY A 273 -1.79 -0.51 -22.50
C GLY A 273 -1.01 -0.29 -21.20
N VAL A 274 -1.61 0.33 -20.17
CA VAL A 274 -1.01 0.49 -18.84
C VAL A 274 -1.60 -0.51 -17.84
N PRO A 275 -0.85 -0.93 -16.81
CA PRO A 275 -1.36 -1.84 -15.81
C PRO A 275 -2.57 -1.27 -15.06
N VAL A 276 -3.50 -2.15 -14.70
CA VAL A 276 -4.59 -1.87 -13.78
C VAL A 276 -4.71 -2.99 -12.76
N GLY A 277 -5.14 -2.66 -11.55
CA GLY A 277 -5.26 -3.62 -10.47
C GLY A 277 -6.13 -3.10 -9.34
N VAL A 278 -6.28 -3.94 -8.32
CA VAL A 278 -7.11 -3.68 -7.15
C VAL A 278 -6.29 -3.77 -5.87
N GLN A 279 -6.76 -3.13 -4.80
CA GLN A 279 -6.23 -3.27 -3.47
C GLN A 279 -7.17 -4.13 -2.61
N LEU A 280 -6.59 -5.12 -1.95
CA LEU A 280 -7.23 -5.92 -0.92
C LEU A 280 -6.76 -5.46 0.45
N LEU A 281 -7.67 -5.28 1.40
CA LEU A 281 -7.40 -4.91 2.79
C LEU A 281 -7.99 -5.96 3.73
N ALA A 282 -7.37 -6.18 4.89
CA ALA A 282 -7.87 -7.08 5.93
C ALA A 282 -7.52 -6.56 7.33
N GLY A 283 -8.05 -7.23 8.34
CA GLY A 283 -7.68 -6.98 9.73
C GLY A 283 -6.19 -7.28 10.00
N ARG A 284 -5.69 -6.77 11.11
CA ARG A 284 -4.28 -6.98 11.51
C ARG A 284 -3.97 -8.47 11.61
N TYR A 285 -2.81 -8.85 11.08
CA TYR A 285 -2.29 -10.22 11.04
C TYR A 285 -3.14 -11.21 10.25
N ARG A 286 -3.92 -10.71 9.27
CA ARG A 286 -4.73 -11.50 8.35
C ARG A 286 -4.25 -11.39 6.90
N GLU A 287 -2.95 -11.36 6.70
CA GLU A 287 -2.32 -11.44 5.38
C GLU A 287 -2.71 -12.73 4.63
N ASP A 288 -3.01 -13.80 5.37
CA ASP A 288 -3.53 -15.05 4.84
C ASP A 288 -4.78 -14.85 3.96
N LEU A 289 -5.75 -14.07 4.44
CA LEU A 289 -6.98 -13.76 3.72
C LEU A 289 -6.72 -12.94 2.45
N LEU A 290 -5.78 -11.98 2.53
CA LEU A 290 -5.39 -11.17 1.38
C LEU A 290 -4.75 -12.02 0.28
N LEU A 291 -3.85 -12.92 0.68
CA LEU A 291 -3.13 -13.80 -0.23
C LEU A 291 -4.05 -14.87 -0.83
N ASP A 292 -5.03 -15.37 -0.08
CA ASP A 292 -6.04 -16.31 -0.59
C ASP A 292 -6.98 -15.63 -1.59
N ALA A 293 -7.52 -14.46 -1.25
CA ALA A 293 -8.36 -13.68 -2.16
C ALA A 293 -7.58 -13.22 -3.40
N GLY A 294 -6.33 -12.77 -3.21
CA GLY A 294 -5.44 -12.36 -4.29
C GLY A 294 -5.15 -13.50 -5.27
N ALA A 295 -4.87 -14.70 -4.77
CA ALA A 295 -4.66 -15.88 -5.60
C ALA A 295 -5.91 -16.26 -6.44
N VAL A 296 -7.11 -16.10 -5.88
CA VAL A 296 -8.36 -16.30 -6.63
C VAL A 296 -8.51 -15.28 -7.76
N ILE A 297 -8.21 -14.01 -7.49
CA ILE A 297 -8.27 -12.94 -8.51
C ILE A 297 -7.23 -13.18 -9.61
N GLU A 298 -6.00 -13.54 -9.26
CA GLU A 298 -4.90 -13.81 -10.18
C GLU A 298 -5.18 -15.02 -11.07
N ALA A 299 -5.72 -16.12 -10.50
CA ALA A 299 -5.98 -17.37 -11.24
C ALA A 299 -6.98 -17.21 -12.39
N ALA A 300 -7.84 -16.19 -12.36
CA ALA A 300 -8.77 -15.87 -13.46
C ALA A 300 -8.09 -15.09 -14.61
N GLY A 301 -6.82 -14.84 -14.54
CA GLY A 301 -5.97 -14.17 -15.53
C GLY A 301 -5.36 -12.89 -15.00
N ALA A 302 -4.05 -12.90 -14.84
CA ALA A 302 -3.23 -11.69 -14.74
C ALA A 302 -2.60 -11.41 -16.12
N PRO A 303 -2.31 -10.14 -16.45
CA PRO A 303 -1.57 -9.86 -17.68
C PRO A 303 -0.21 -10.55 -17.60
N ALA A 304 0.26 -11.07 -18.73
CA ALA A 304 1.67 -11.45 -18.84
C ALA A 304 2.49 -10.21 -18.45
N THR A 305 3.47 -10.38 -17.58
CA THR A 305 4.38 -9.29 -17.22
C THR A 305 4.98 -8.74 -18.51
N PRO A 306 4.94 -7.42 -18.72
CA PRO A 306 5.21 -6.83 -20.03
C PRO A 306 6.63 -7.03 -20.52
N ILE A 307 7.55 -7.46 -19.67
CA ILE A 307 8.95 -7.67 -20.01
C ILE A 307 9.37 -9.04 -19.50
N ASP A 308 9.18 -10.05 -20.36
CA ASP A 308 10.01 -11.25 -20.31
C ASP A 308 11.27 -10.89 -21.09
N PRO A 309 12.47 -10.86 -20.48
CA PRO A 309 13.71 -10.60 -21.19
C PRO A 309 14.01 -11.81 -22.09
N ARG A 310 13.34 -11.86 -23.23
CA ARG A 310 13.67 -12.82 -24.27
C ARG A 310 14.98 -12.35 -24.92
N PRO A 311 15.97 -13.23 -25.09
CA PRO A 311 17.08 -12.92 -25.97
C PRO A 311 16.49 -12.47 -27.31
N SER A 312 16.90 -11.31 -27.82
CA SER A 312 16.60 -10.92 -29.19
C SER A 312 16.98 -12.14 -30.05
N ALA A 313 15.99 -12.68 -30.77
CA ALA A 313 16.27 -13.66 -31.81
C ALA A 313 17.29 -13.04 -32.77
N GLY A 314 18.54 -13.50 -32.71
CA GLY A 314 19.62 -13.10 -33.60
C GLY A 314 19.34 -13.51 -35.03
#